data_00c9d005a1bdf22946b7730c081319f5
#
_entry.id   00c9d005a1bdf22946b7730c081319f5
#
_cell.length_a   1.000
_cell.length_b   1.000
_cell.length_c   1.000
_cell.angle_alpha   90.00
_cell.angle_beta   90.00
_cell.angle_gamma   90.00
#
_symmetry.space_group_name_H-M   'P 1'
#
loop_
_entity.id
_entity.type
_entity.pdbx_description
1 polymer ?
#
loop_
_entity_poly.entity_id
_entity_poly.type
_entity_poly.pdbx_seq_one_letter_code
_entity_poly.pdbx_strand_id
1 'polypeptide(L)'
;MEKNIVKNGTKVILFALDTEDTSVTGVITGHWSTMDGKLMYKCHYKELDGTEGDLDNLMRKDFEVVPNKFINLTPHIITLNNGTEYHPSGKVARVANKFSNFCCGISSVFYGEIENLPEPEEGTIYIVSALVLAAAKEKGRTDVVAPATGHPDCIRKDGFIVSVPGFVR
;
A
#
# COMPACT_ATOMS: atom_id res chain seq x y z
N MET A 1 18.14 -2.34 14.57
CA MET A 1 16.93 -2.06 13.76
C MET A 1 16.64 -0.57 13.94
N GLU A 2 16.84 0.25 12.92
CA GLU A 2 16.34 1.63 12.95
C GLU A 2 14.82 1.57 13.03
N LYS A 3 14.25 2.19 14.09
CA LYS A 3 12.80 2.35 14.19
C LYS A 3 12.39 3.30 13.06
N ASN A 4 11.55 2.84 12.12
CA ASN A 4 10.93 3.70 11.11
C ASN A 4 10.06 4.76 11.83
N ILE A 5 10.62 5.95 11.98
CA ILE A 5 9.97 7.08 12.66
C ILE A 5 9.15 7.85 11.62
N VAL A 6 7.85 7.99 11.87
CA VAL A 6 6.97 8.82 11.04
C VAL A 6 7.33 10.28 11.24
N LYS A 7 7.62 10.98 10.14
CA LYS A 7 8.08 12.38 10.17
C LYS A 7 6.95 13.36 10.49
N ASN A 8 7.28 14.48 11.10
CA ASN A 8 6.34 15.59 11.27
C ASN A 8 5.84 16.10 9.91
N GLY A 9 4.58 16.46 9.82
CA GLY A 9 3.90 16.84 8.59
C GLY A 9 3.32 15.66 7.79
N THR A 10 3.55 14.42 8.21
CA THR A 10 2.97 13.23 7.56
C THR A 10 1.47 13.18 7.83
N LYS A 11 0.67 13.07 6.76
CA LYS A 11 -0.77 12.82 6.86
C LYS A 11 -1.06 11.38 7.25
N VAL A 12 -2.03 11.20 8.14
CA VAL A 12 -2.41 9.89 8.67
C VAL A 12 -3.94 9.75 8.73
N ILE A 13 -4.42 8.52 8.70
CA ILE A 13 -5.79 8.14 9.05
C ILE A 13 -5.75 7.61 10.47
N LEU A 14 -6.58 8.13 11.35
CA LEU A 14 -6.62 7.77 12.77
C LEU A 14 -7.63 6.67 13.02
N PHE A 15 -7.23 5.66 13.80
CA PHE A 15 -8.10 4.56 14.26
C PHE A 15 -8.48 4.70 15.73
N ALA A 16 -7.85 5.64 16.45
CA ALA A 16 -7.99 5.80 17.90
C ALA A 16 -9.26 6.56 18.32
N LEU A 17 -9.97 7.17 17.37
CA LEU A 17 -11.24 7.82 17.65
C LEU A 17 -12.34 6.78 17.43
N ASP A 18 -13.06 6.45 18.52
CA ASP A 18 -14.14 5.45 18.57
C ASP A 18 -15.41 6.01 17.90
N THR A 19 -15.28 6.42 16.62
CA THR A 19 -16.38 6.93 15.80
C THR A 19 -16.70 5.89 14.73
N GLU A 20 -17.99 5.69 14.45
CA GLU A 20 -18.46 4.82 13.36
C GLU A 20 -17.96 5.29 11.99
N ASP A 21 -17.46 6.51 11.89
CA ASP A 21 -16.85 7.09 10.71
C ASP A 21 -15.32 6.95 10.76
N THR A 22 -14.81 5.96 10.03
CA THR A 22 -13.40 5.52 10.04
C THR A 22 -12.46 6.45 9.26
N SER A 23 -12.83 7.69 8.95
CA SER A 23 -12.08 8.56 8.05
C SER A 23 -11.52 9.83 8.68
N VAL A 24 -11.33 9.86 10.00
CA VAL A 24 -10.67 11.01 10.62
C VAL A 24 -9.22 11.08 10.17
N THR A 25 -8.87 12.17 9.51
CA THR A 25 -7.50 12.41 9.05
C THR A 25 -6.77 13.37 9.98
N GLY A 26 -5.47 13.16 10.11
CA GLY A 26 -4.63 14.03 10.91
C GLY A 26 -3.26 14.23 10.30
N VAL A 27 -2.46 15.04 10.96
CA VAL A 27 -1.07 15.33 10.60
C VAL A 27 -0.19 15.10 11.82
N ILE A 28 0.86 14.29 11.67
CA ILE A 28 1.84 14.09 12.75
C ILE A 28 2.57 15.39 13.02
N THR A 29 2.50 15.86 14.27
CA THR A 29 3.11 17.12 14.72
C THR A 29 4.33 16.91 15.60
N GLY A 30 4.52 15.70 16.13
CA GLY A 30 5.67 15.36 16.96
C GLY A 30 5.78 13.87 17.25
N HIS A 31 6.94 13.47 17.78
CA HIS A 31 7.18 12.11 18.29
C HIS A 31 8.21 12.16 19.41
N TRP A 32 8.16 11.18 20.32
CA TRP A 32 9.14 10.99 21.40
C TRP A 32 9.21 9.51 21.79
N SER A 33 10.22 9.17 22.57
CA SER A 33 10.34 7.82 23.16
C SER A 33 10.07 7.88 24.65
N THR A 34 9.29 6.95 25.15
CA THR A 34 9.06 6.77 26.59
C THR A 34 10.32 6.14 27.24
N MET A 35 10.37 6.14 28.59
CA MET A 35 11.51 5.57 29.34
C MET A 35 11.68 4.06 29.08
N ASP A 36 10.60 3.34 28.76
CA ASP A 36 10.62 1.93 28.38
C ASP A 36 10.90 1.72 26.87
N GLY A 37 11.25 2.80 26.16
CA GLY A 37 11.69 2.77 24.77
C GLY A 37 10.56 2.62 23.72
N LYS A 38 9.29 2.81 24.10
CA LYS A 38 8.18 2.88 23.15
C LYS A 38 8.21 4.21 22.41
N LEU A 39 7.94 4.15 21.09
CA LEU A 39 7.82 5.33 20.25
C LEU A 39 6.36 5.82 20.26
N MET A 40 6.17 7.07 20.63
CA MET A 40 4.88 7.74 20.73
C MET A 40 4.81 8.89 19.74
N TYR A 41 3.60 9.27 19.33
CA TYR A 41 3.35 10.32 18.36
C TYR A 41 2.30 11.31 18.87
N LYS A 42 2.42 12.54 18.41
CA LYS A 42 1.42 13.59 18.53
C LYS A 42 0.83 13.86 17.16
N CYS A 43 -0.50 14.01 17.09
CA CYS A 43 -1.24 14.26 15.86
C CYS A 43 -2.24 15.39 16.06
N HIS A 44 -2.27 16.35 15.15
CA HIS A 44 -3.37 17.28 15.00
C HIS A 44 -4.38 16.69 14.02
N TYR A 45 -5.67 16.61 14.39
CA TYR A 45 -6.71 16.03 13.56
C TYR A 45 -7.84 17.00 13.26
N LYS A 46 -8.59 16.72 12.20
CA LYS A 46 -9.81 17.41 11.83
C LYS A 46 -10.87 16.43 11.39
N GLU A 47 -12.06 16.53 11.97
CA GLU A 47 -13.24 15.74 11.62
C GLU A 47 -14.02 16.37 10.46
N LEU A 48 -14.95 15.62 9.87
CA LEU A 48 -15.76 16.05 8.73
C LEU A 48 -16.72 17.19 9.10
N ASP A 49 -17.18 17.24 10.35
CA ASP A 49 -18.04 18.30 10.88
C ASP A 49 -17.28 19.62 11.19
N GLY A 50 -15.97 19.62 11.02
CA GLY A 50 -15.09 20.74 11.28
C GLY A 50 -14.48 20.76 12.68
N THR A 51 -14.83 19.82 13.55
CA THR A 51 -14.17 19.64 14.86
C THR A 51 -12.69 19.33 14.65
N GLU A 52 -11.82 19.97 15.40
CA GLU A 52 -10.37 19.76 15.34
C GLU A 52 -9.75 19.73 16.73
N GLY A 53 -8.63 19.01 16.86
CA GLY A 53 -7.95 18.87 18.14
C GLY A 53 -6.59 18.19 18.01
N ASP A 54 -5.98 17.98 19.17
CA ASP A 54 -4.69 17.29 19.28
C ASP A 54 -4.85 15.97 20.02
N LEU A 55 -4.22 14.92 19.49
CA LEU A 55 -4.06 13.62 20.13
C LEU A 55 -2.58 13.42 20.48
N ASP A 56 -2.35 13.16 21.75
CA ASP A 56 -1.04 12.78 22.27
C ASP A 56 -1.00 11.29 22.59
N ASN A 57 0.20 10.73 22.71
CA ASN A 57 0.42 9.33 23.11
C ASN A 57 -0.09 8.28 22.10
N LEU A 58 -0.17 8.63 20.82
CA LEU A 58 -0.47 7.64 19.77
C LEU A 58 0.71 6.68 19.56
N MET A 59 0.40 5.40 19.41
CA MET A 59 1.35 4.40 18.93
C MET A 59 1.22 4.18 17.43
N ARG A 60 2.22 3.57 16.79
CA ARG A 60 2.19 3.29 15.34
C ARG A 60 0.96 2.48 14.87
N LYS A 61 0.37 1.68 15.75
CA LYS A 61 -0.84 0.90 15.49
C LYS A 61 -2.13 1.71 15.48
N ASP A 62 -2.12 2.93 16.03
CA ASP A 62 -3.30 3.78 16.22
C ASP A 62 -3.61 4.65 14.99
N PHE A 63 -2.76 4.57 13.94
CA PHE A 63 -2.95 5.30 12.69
C PHE A 63 -2.29 4.60 11.49
N GLU A 64 -2.78 4.90 10.29
CA GLU A 64 -2.16 4.54 9.01
C GLU A 64 -1.64 5.80 8.31
N VAL A 65 -0.44 5.73 7.72
CA VAL A 65 0.12 6.82 6.92
C VAL A 65 -0.64 6.88 5.60
N VAL A 66 -1.17 8.08 5.28
CA VAL A 66 -1.80 8.31 3.97
C VAL A 66 -0.72 8.26 2.90
N PRO A 67 -0.83 7.36 1.91
CA PRO A 67 0.14 7.29 0.85
C PRO A 67 0.18 8.61 0.06
N ASN A 68 1.37 9.13 -0.14
CA ASN A 68 1.58 10.34 -0.93
C ASN A 68 2.26 10.07 -2.28
N LYS A 69 2.72 8.83 -2.50
CA LYS A 69 3.44 8.41 -3.68
C LYS A 69 3.04 7.01 -4.11
N PHE A 70 2.67 6.85 -5.36
CA PHE A 70 2.42 5.57 -5.99
C PHE A 70 3.46 5.32 -7.07
N ILE A 71 4.09 4.15 -7.07
CA ILE A 71 5.08 3.74 -8.06
C ILE A 71 4.56 2.51 -8.80
N ASN A 72 4.30 2.65 -10.08
CA ASN A 72 3.82 1.55 -10.92
C ASN A 72 4.99 0.68 -11.37
N LEU A 73 5.09 -0.52 -10.81
CA LEU A 73 6.05 -1.57 -11.16
C LEU A 73 5.45 -2.63 -12.09
N THR A 74 4.42 -2.26 -12.86
CA THR A 74 3.89 -3.07 -13.98
C THR A 74 4.33 -2.49 -15.32
N PRO A 75 4.28 -3.25 -16.42
CA PRO A 75 4.66 -2.73 -17.73
C PRO A 75 3.56 -1.89 -18.39
N HIS A 76 2.40 -1.74 -17.77
CA HIS A 76 1.22 -1.09 -18.36
C HIS A 76 0.83 0.17 -17.57
N ILE A 77 0.23 1.14 -18.26
CA ILE A 77 -0.47 2.25 -17.60
C ILE A 77 -1.68 1.65 -16.86
N ILE A 78 -1.86 2.07 -15.62
CA ILE A 78 -3.04 1.71 -14.81
C ILE A 78 -3.94 2.93 -14.72
N THR A 79 -5.14 2.83 -15.30
CA THR A 79 -6.14 3.89 -15.27
C THR A 79 -7.23 3.54 -14.25
N LEU A 80 -7.53 4.47 -13.34
CA LEU A 80 -8.67 4.36 -12.43
C LEU A 80 -9.95 4.87 -13.10
N ASN A 81 -11.11 4.43 -12.59
CA ASN A 81 -12.42 4.84 -13.11
C ASN A 81 -12.68 6.36 -13.02
N ASN A 82 -11.96 7.06 -12.15
CA ASN A 82 -12.01 8.52 -12.03
C ASN A 82 -11.07 9.25 -13.01
N GLY A 83 -10.39 8.53 -13.91
CA GLY A 83 -9.46 9.07 -14.90
C GLY A 83 -8.02 9.26 -14.41
N THR A 84 -7.70 8.94 -13.14
CA THR A 84 -6.31 9.00 -12.66
C THR A 84 -5.48 7.92 -13.33
N GLU A 85 -4.29 8.28 -13.80
CA GLU A 85 -3.36 7.36 -14.46
C GLU A 85 -2.06 7.20 -13.68
N TYR A 86 -1.59 5.97 -13.59
CA TYR A 86 -0.29 5.60 -13.03
C TYR A 86 0.58 5.02 -14.13
N HIS A 87 1.53 5.81 -14.62
CA HIS A 87 2.46 5.40 -15.67
C HIS A 87 3.52 4.43 -15.15
N PRO A 88 4.00 3.49 -15.98
CA PRO A 88 5.09 2.60 -15.61
C PRO A 88 6.34 3.37 -15.18
N SER A 89 6.97 2.93 -14.10
CA SER A 89 8.24 3.52 -13.61
C SER A 89 9.47 3.14 -14.43
N GLY A 90 9.31 2.26 -15.42
CA GLY A 90 10.41 1.67 -16.18
C GLY A 90 11.02 0.42 -15.52
N LYS A 91 10.71 0.14 -14.26
CA LYS A 91 11.06 -1.12 -13.59
C LYS A 91 9.81 -1.99 -13.44
N VAL A 92 9.95 -3.28 -13.66
CA VAL A 92 8.83 -4.23 -13.54
C VAL A 92 9.17 -5.25 -12.45
N ALA A 93 8.34 -5.28 -11.40
CA ALA A 93 8.46 -6.29 -10.37
C ALA A 93 7.96 -7.65 -10.90
N ARG A 94 8.70 -8.71 -10.62
CA ARG A 94 8.39 -10.07 -11.05
C ARG A 94 8.70 -11.06 -9.94
N VAL A 95 7.97 -12.17 -9.93
CA VAL A 95 8.33 -13.34 -9.13
C VAL A 95 9.20 -14.23 -10.02
N ALA A 96 10.41 -14.54 -9.57
CA ALA A 96 11.25 -15.54 -10.22
C ALA A 96 10.53 -16.89 -10.24
N ASN A 97 10.60 -17.62 -11.34
CA ASN A 97 9.99 -18.92 -11.43
C ASN A 97 10.97 -19.95 -11.99
N LYS A 98 10.78 -21.19 -11.56
CA LYS A 98 11.47 -22.36 -12.11
C LYS A 98 10.41 -23.40 -12.46
N PHE A 99 10.67 -24.15 -13.51
CA PHE A 99 9.79 -25.23 -13.95
C PHE A 99 10.47 -26.57 -13.72
N SER A 100 9.70 -27.59 -13.34
CA SER A 100 10.17 -28.97 -13.39
C SER A 100 10.31 -29.41 -14.84
N ASN A 101 10.98 -30.55 -15.07
CA ASN A 101 10.90 -31.20 -16.35
C ASN A 101 9.46 -31.63 -16.67
N PHE A 102 9.08 -31.59 -17.94
CA PHE A 102 7.78 -32.06 -18.37
C PHE A 102 7.66 -33.59 -18.18
N CYS A 103 6.56 -34.03 -17.58
CA CYS A 103 6.14 -35.41 -17.50
C CYS A 103 4.71 -35.51 -18.03
N CYS A 104 4.46 -36.28 -19.06
CA CYS A 104 3.14 -36.41 -19.71
C CYS A 104 2.50 -35.05 -20.10
N GLY A 105 3.32 -34.12 -20.57
CA GLY A 105 2.85 -32.78 -20.95
C GLY A 105 2.60 -31.82 -19.79
N ILE A 106 2.90 -32.23 -18.55
CA ILE A 106 2.68 -31.43 -17.33
C ILE A 106 4.03 -31.05 -16.72
N SER A 107 4.18 -29.80 -16.34
CA SER A 107 5.31 -29.26 -15.55
C SER A 107 4.78 -28.53 -14.34
N SER A 108 5.46 -28.65 -13.22
CA SER A 108 5.19 -27.86 -12.00
C SER A 108 5.96 -26.55 -12.04
N VAL A 109 5.34 -25.49 -11.53
CA VAL A 109 5.96 -24.18 -11.37
C VAL A 109 6.34 -23.98 -9.90
N PHE A 110 7.56 -23.53 -9.67
CA PHE A 110 8.06 -23.15 -8.34
C PHE A 110 8.36 -21.65 -8.36
N TYR A 111 7.71 -20.89 -7.48
CA TYR A 111 7.91 -19.47 -7.33
C TYR A 111 9.07 -19.21 -6.35
N GLY A 112 9.94 -18.29 -6.71
CA GLY A 112 11.11 -17.89 -5.95
C GLY A 112 11.01 -16.47 -5.40
N GLU A 113 12.15 -15.77 -5.38
CA GLU A 113 12.24 -14.41 -4.88
C GLU A 113 11.52 -13.40 -5.79
N ILE A 114 11.11 -12.27 -5.19
CA ILE A 114 10.58 -11.13 -5.93
C ILE A 114 11.76 -10.29 -6.42
N GLU A 115 11.84 -10.11 -7.72
CA GLU A 115 12.83 -9.26 -8.37
C GLU A 115 12.27 -7.86 -8.59
N ASN A 116 13.13 -6.83 -8.50
CA ASN A 116 12.83 -5.42 -8.78
C ASN A 116 11.72 -4.80 -7.90
N LEU A 117 11.40 -5.41 -6.76
CA LEU A 117 10.56 -4.76 -5.75
C LEU A 117 11.47 -4.01 -4.79
N PRO A 118 11.39 -2.67 -4.71
CA PRO A 118 12.23 -1.88 -3.81
C PRO A 118 11.93 -2.19 -2.33
N GLU A 119 12.86 -1.81 -1.46
CA GLU A 119 12.61 -1.83 -0.02
C GLU A 119 11.44 -0.91 0.34
N PRO A 120 10.71 -1.21 1.44
CA PRO A 120 9.62 -0.36 1.91
C PRO A 120 10.07 1.07 2.16
N GLU A 121 9.34 2.02 1.58
CA GLU A 121 9.54 3.46 1.83
C GLU A 121 8.25 4.04 2.39
N GLU A 122 8.35 4.78 3.51
CA GLU A 122 7.18 5.33 4.18
C GLU A 122 6.39 6.29 3.26
N GLY A 123 5.07 6.16 3.26
CA GLY A 123 4.17 6.93 2.39
C GLY A 123 4.23 6.53 0.91
N THR A 124 5.02 5.51 0.54
CA THR A 124 5.10 5.00 -0.83
C THR A 124 4.33 3.68 -0.95
N ILE A 125 3.50 3.58 -1.99
CA ILE A 125 2.81 2.35 -2.38
C ILE A 125 3.34 1.89 -3.73
N TYR A 126 3.67 0.61 -3.81
CA TYR A 126 4.10 -0.04 -5.06
C TYR A 126 2.94 -0.77 -5.71
N ILE A 127 2.61 -0.39 -6.96
CA ILE A 127 1.59 -1.06 -7.76
C ILE A 127 2.27 -2.20 -8.52
N VAL A 128 1.79 -3.41 -8.34
CA VAL A 128 2.38 -4.64 -8.91
C VAL A 128 1.29 -5.53 -9.53
N SER A 129 1.70 -6.64 -10.14
CA SER A 129 0.75 -7.69 -10.57
C SER A 129 0.19 -8.47 -9.38
N ALA A 130 -0.96 -9.12 -9.56
CA ALA A 130 -1.59 -9.94 -8.52
C ALA A 130 -0.66 -11.06 -8.00
N LEU A 131 0.16 -11.65 -8.87
CA LEU A 131 1.12 -12.69 -8.48
C LEU A 131 2.22 -12.13 -7.57
N VAL A 132 2.76 -10.95 -7.92
CA VAL A 132 3.77 -10.27 -7.08
C VAL A 132 3.15 -9.83 -5.75
N LEU A 133 1.90 -9.34 -5.76
CA LEU A 133 1.18 -9.00 -4.53
C LEU A 133 1.05 -10.21 -3.59
N ALA A 134 0.64 -11.37 -4.11
CA ALA A 134 0.52 -12.58 -3.30
C ALA A 134 1.87 -12.96 -2.65
N ALA A 135 2.95 -13.00 -3.43
CA ALA A 135 4.29 -13.29 -2.93
C ALA A 135 4.81 -12.24 -1.92
N ALA A 136 4.47 -10.95 -2.13
CA ALA A 136 4.85 -9.87 -1.22
C ALA A 136 4.11 -9.98 0.13
N LYS A 137 2.84 -10.37 0.11
CA LYS A 137 2.06 -10.64 1.34
C LYS A 137 2.66 -11.75 2.19
N GLU A 138 3.09 -12.85 1.58
CA GLU A 138 3.78 -13.95 2.28
C GLU A 138 5.06 -13.48 2.97
N LYS A 139 5.71 -12.44 2.45
CA LYS A 139 6.89 -11.79 3.03
C LYS A 139 6.54 -10.67 4.03
N GLY A 140 5.25 -10.47 4.35
CA GLY A 140 4.79 -9.46 5.30
C GLY A 140 4.83 -8.01 4.79
N ARG A 141 4.92 -7.79 3.45
CA ARG A 141 4.88 -6.45 2.84
C ARG A 141 3.46 -5.89 2.87
N THR A 142 3.31 -4.68 3.37
CA THR A 142 2.02 -3.96 3.47
C THR A 142 1.95 -2.73 2.56
N ASP A 143 3.03 -2.37 1.91
CA ASP A 143 3.21 -1.23 1.02
C ASP A 143 2.99 -1.58 -0.48
N VAL A 144 2.42 -2.75 -0.76
CA VAL A 144 2.24 -3.29 -2.11
C VAL A 144 0.74 -3.48 -2.40
N VAL A 145 0.31 -3.09 -3.59
CA VAL A 145 -1.08 -3.24 -4.05
C VAL A 145 -1.12 -3.74 -5.49
N ALA A 146 -2.25 -4.35 -5.87
CA ALA A 146 -2.51 -4.70 -7.27
C ALA A 146 -3.79 -4.01 -7.78
N PRO A 147 -3.90 -3.72 -9.10
CA PRO A 147 -5.15 -3.22 -9.68
C PRO A 147 -6.31 -4.17 -9.42
N ALA A 148 -7.47 -3.62 -9.04
CA ALA A 148 -8.68 -4.39 -8.71
C ALA A 148 -9.38 -4.94 -9.97
N THR A 149 -8.66 -5.74 -10.76
CA THR A 149 -9.13 -6.23 -12.07
C THR A 149 -10.27 -7.23 -11.98
N GLY A 150 -10.46 -7.88 -10.83
CA GLY A 150 -11.57 -8.80 -10.56
C GLY A 150 -12.80 -8.12 -9.94
N HIS A 151 -12.74 -6.81 -9.67
CA HIS A 151 -13.87 -6.10 -9.07
C HIS A 151 -15.03 -5.94 -10.06
N PRO A 152 -16.33 -6.01 -9.62
CA PRO A 152 -17.48 -5.81 -10.49
C PRO A 152 -17.44 -4.48 -11.27
N ASP A 153 -16.94 -3.41 -10.67
CA ASP A 153 -16.83 -2.08 -11.26
C ASP A 153 -15.61 -1.92 -12.19
N CYS A 154 -14.86 -3.00 -12.47
CA CYS A 154 -13.78 -2.97 -13.44
C CYS A 154 -14.36 -2.77 -14.84
N ILE A 155 -13.99 -1.66 -15.51
CA ILE A 155 -14.49 -1.33 -16.84
C ILE A 155 -13.68 -2.09 -17.89
N ARG A 156 -14.41 -2.81 -18.77
CA ARG A 156 -13.84 -3.61 -19.86
C ARG A 156 -14.45 -3.19 -21.19
N LYS A 157 -13.63 -3.23 -22.23
CA LYS A 157 -14.06 -3.05 -23.62
C LYS A 157 -13.41 -4.14 -24.47
N ASP A 158 -14.23 -4.84 -25.24
CA ASP A 158 -13.78 -5.94 -26.14
C ASP A 158 -12.94 -7.01 -25.41
N GLY A 159 -13.27 -7.30 -24.14
CA GLY A 159 -12.55 -8.24 -23.28
C GLY A 159 -11.29 -7.67 -22.59
N PHE A 160 -10.83 -6.48 -22.96
CA PHE A 160 -9.67 -5.82 -22.36
C PHE A 160 -10.09 -4.91 -21.20
N ILE A 161 -9.23 -4.83 -20.19
CA ILE A 161 -9.40 -3.90 -19.06
C ILE A 161 -9.09 -2.48 -19.55
N VAL A 162 -10.04 -1.57 -19.37
CA VAL A 162 -9.88 -0.15 -19.68
C VAL A 162 -9.52 0.63 -18.43
N SER A 163 -10.26 0.40 -17.33
CA SER A 163 -9.96 1.02 -16.05
C SER A 163 -10.44 0.15 -14.89
N VAL A 164 -9.93 0.44 -13.70
CA VAL A 164 -10.26 -0.25 -12.45
C VAL A 164 -10.81 0.73 -11.42
N PRO A 165 -11.66 0.31 -10.46
CA PRO A 165 -12.20 1.21 -9.44
C PRO A 165 -11.12 1.66 -8.44
N GLY A 166 -10.02 0.90 -8.31
CA GLY A 166 -8.95 1.16 -7.37
C GLY A 166 -7.96 0.01 -7.30
N PHE A 167 -7.35 -0.14 -6.15
CA PHE A 167 -6.37 -1.18 -5.87
C PHE A 167 -6.88 -2.14 -4.79
N VAL A 168 -6.34 -3.37 -4.79
CA VAL A 168 -6.53 -4.38 -3.74
C VAL A 168 -5.21 -4.64 -3.03
N ARG A 169 -5.33 -4.95 -1.73
CA ARG A 169 -4.20 -5.31 -0.87
C ARG A 169 -4.40 -6.71 -0.33
#